data_b107857ce23f275df8051d859811cd99
#
_entry.id   b107857ce23f275df8051d859811cd99
#
_cell.length_a   1.000
_cell.length_b   1.000
_cell.length_c   1.000
_cell.angle_alpha   90.00
_cell.angle_beta   90.00
_cell.angle_gamma   90.00
#
_symmetry.space_group_name_H-M   'P 1'
#
loop_
_entity.id
_entity.type
_entity.pdbx_description
1 polymer ?
#
loop_
_entity_poly.entity_id
_entity_poly.type
_entity_poly.pdbx_seq_one_letter_code
_entity_poly.pdbx_strand_id
1 'polypeptide(L)'
;MTSAGAPAHPHSDNGFAGARRDFRTWRRTRPFWAGLLVLLSAAPIIYFPYFNLSLGALSVAMSTTAGAGSLIIGLTLIVLGGLLWFQPIIRFFAGCVAVFLGVLSLPISNFGGFFVGTLFASTGGLLALAWGPVAADTLHDAVRSEGEPGNG
;
A
#
# COMPACT_ATOMS: atom_id res chain seq x y z
N MET A 1 53.93 27.24 -17.71
CA MET A 1 52.80 27.91 -17.06
C MET A 1 51.64 26.93 -17.07
N THR A 2 51.54 26.13 -16.03
CA THR A 2 50.51 25.06 -15.83
C THR A 2 49.34 25.68 -15.08
N SER A 3 48.23 25.87 -15.76
CA SER A 3 46.97 26.31 -15.14
C SER A 3 46.41 25.16 -14.34
N ALA A 4 46.52 25.26 -13.01
CA ALA A 4 45.85 24.35 -12.09
C ALA A 4 44.34 24.58 -12.14
N GLY A 5 43.60 23.60 -12.69
CA GLY A 5 42.15 23.58 -12.66
C GLY A 5 41.66 23.56 -11.21
N ALA A 6 40.88 24.56 -10.84
CA ALA A 6 40.24 24.63 -9.55
C ALA A 6 39.30 23.39 -9.36
N PRO A 7 39.30 22.76 -8.17
CA PRO A 7 38.39 21.69 -7.89
C PRO A 7 36.96 22.23 -7.93
N ALA A 8 36.12 21.57 -8.75
CA ALA A 8 34.69 21.84 -8.79
C ALA A 8 34.10 21.56 -7.39
N HIS A 9 33.61 22.62 -6.74
CA HIS A 9 32.89 22.48 -5.50
C HIS A 9 31.66 21.56 -5.75
N PRO A 10 31.46 20.51 -4.95
CA PRO A 10 30.23 19.75 -5.04
C PRO A 10 29.12 20.73 -4.68
N HIS A 11 28.22 20.95 -5.64
CA HIS A 11 26.98 21.66 -5.38
C HIS A 11 26.30 20.94 -4.24
N SER A 12 26.16 21.58 -3.10
CA SER A 12 25.28 21.13 -2.02
C SER A 12 23.85 21.15 -2.57
N ASP A 13 23.46 20.07 -3.23
CA ASP A 13 22.05 19.84 -3.53
C ASP A 13 21.33 20.00 -2.21
N ASN A 14 20.51 21.04 -2.12
CA ASN A 14 19.69 21.35 -0.95
C ASN A 14 19.08 20.04 -0.49
N GLY A 15 19.37 19.58 0.73
CA GLY A 15 18.97 18.27 1.23
C GLY A 15 17.47 17.97 1.08
N PHE A 16 16.67 19.03 0.92
CA PHE A 16 15.24 18.98 0.61
C PHE A 16 14.96 18.51 -0.84
N ALA A 17 15.78 18.90 -1.80
CA ALA A 17 15.64 18.47 -3.20
C ALA A 17 16.07 17.01 -3.37
N GLY A 18 17.10 16.57 -2.65
CA GLY A 18 17.55 15.18 -2.58
C GLY A 18 16.47 14.30 -1.96
N ALA A 19 16.00 14.64 -0.77
CA ALA A 19 14.93 13.92 -0.07
C ALA A 19 13.64 13.79 -0.91
N ARG A 20 13.28 14.83 -1.68
CA ARG A 20 12.11 14.81 -2.56
C ARG A 20 12.31 13.90 -3.78
N ARG A 21 13.52 13.81 -4.31
CA ARG A 21 13.85 12.87 -5.39
C ARG A 21 13.83 11.45 -4.90
N ASP A 22 14.43 11.18 -3.75
CA ASP A 22 14.45 9.85 -3.12
C ASP A 22 13.05 9.37 -2.77
N PHE A 23 12.21 10.24 -2.21
CA PHE A 23 10.81 9.96 -1.95
C PHE A 23 10.01 9.67 -3.23
N ARG A 24 10.26 10.42 -4.31
CA ARG A 24 9.59 10.21 -5.60
C ARG A 24 9.99 8.88 -6.23
N THR A 25 11.26 8.50 -6.12
CA THR A 25 11.78 7.21 -6.60
C THR A 25 11.24 6.07 -5.77
N TRP A 26 11.28 6.19 -4.44
CA TRP A 26 10.73 5.21 -3.51
C TRP A 26 9.23 4.95 -3.74
N ARG A 27 8.46 6.01 -3.97
CA ARG A 27 7.03 5.90 -4.26
C ARG A 27 6.73 5.19 -5.59
N ARG A 28 7.63 5.25 -6.56
CA ARG A 28 7.47 4.59 -7.87
C ARG A 28 7.87 3.13 -7.87
N THR A 29 8.78 2.75 -7.00
CA THR A 29 9.31 1.37 -6.90
C THR A 29 8.46 0.46 -6.01
N ARG A 30 7.41 1.00 -5.38
CA ARG A 30 6.57 0.25 -4.44
C ARG A 30 5.08 0.55 -4.67
N PRO A 31 4.17 -0.36 -4.30
CA PRO A 31 2.73 -0.12 -4.41
C PRO A 31 2.25 0.86 -3.34
N PHE A 32 2.79 2.11 -3.39
CA PHE A 32 2.53 3.14 -2.38
C PHE A 32 1.03 3.44 -2.23
N TRP A 33 0.33 3.60 -3.36
CA TRP A 33 -1.10 3.89 -3.35
C TRP A 33 -1.93 2.73 -2.82
N ALA A 34 -1.53 1.50 -3.12
CA ALA A 34 -2.17 0.31 -2.58
C ALA A 34 -2.07 0.26 -1.05
N GLY A 35 -0.86 0.42 -0.51
CA GLY A 35 -0.64 0.46 0.94
C GLY A 35 -1.37 1.62 1.61
N LEU A 36 -1.40 2.81 0.98
CA LEU A 36 -2.12 3.97 1.50
C LEU A 36 -3.62 3.71 1.59
N LEU A 37 -4.24 3.16 0.55
CA LEU A 37 -5.67 2.85 0.55
C LEU A 37 -6.02 1.79 1.59
N VAL A 38 -5.20 0.75 1.73
CA VAL A 38 -5.37 -0.27 2.77
C VAL A 38 -5.25 0.34 4.17
N LEU A 39 -4.30 1.24 4.41
CA LEU A 39 -4.19 1.96 5.68
C LEU A 39 -5.41 2.87 5.95
N LEU A 40 -5.85 3.63 4.94
CA LEU A 40 -7.01 4.49 5.07
C LEU A 40 -8.30 3.70 5.34
N SER A 41 -8.41 2.47 4.85
CA SER A 41 -9.58 1.63 5.08
C SER A 41 -9.78 1.25 6.55
N ALA A 42 -8.70 1.16 7.30
CA ALA A 42 -8.74 0.82 8.71
C ALA A 42 -9.46 1.88 9.56
N ALA A 43 -9.31 3.17 9.20
CA ALA A 43 -9.91 4.27 9.94
C ALA A 43 -11.46 4.17 10.02
N PRO A 44 -12.21 4.09 8.91
CA PRO A 44 -13.66 3.93 8.99
C PRO A 44 -14.07 2.59 9.60
N ILE A 45 -13.36 1.50 9.35
CA ILE A 45 -13.69 0.19 9.93
C ILE A 45 -13.59 0.21 11.46
N ILE A 46 -12.59 0.87 12.00
CA ILE A 46 -12.42 1.01 13.45
C ILE A 46 -13.40 2.06 13.99
N TYR A 47 -13.57 3.20 13.33
CA TYR A 47 -14.28 4.36 13.86
C TYR A 47 -15.80 4.14 13.92
N PHE A 48 -16.43 3.63 12.87
CA PHE A 48 -17.90 3.56 12.78
C PHE A 48 -18.58 2.72 13.86
N PRO A 49 -18.06 1.57 14.30
CA PRO A 49 -18.67 0.82 15.40
C PRO A 49 -18.69 1.59 16.73
N TYR A 50 -17.81 2.57 16.89
CA TYR A 50 -17.67 3.33 18.13
C TYR A 50 -18.28 4.73 18.07
N PHE A 51 -18.69 5.20 16.89
CA PHE A 51 -19.17 6.58 16.70
C PHE A 51 -20.41 6.93 17.51
N ASN A 52 -21.32 5.97 17.71
CA ASN A 52 -22.57 6.18 18.44
C ASN A 52 -22.47 5.88 19.95
N LEU A 53 -21.27 5.64 20.45
CA LEU A 53 -21.05 5.25 21.83
C LEU A 53 -20.60 6.45 22.66
N SER A 54 -21.41 6.82 23.63
CA SER A 54 -20.96 7.70 24.71
C SER A 54 -19.81 7.04 25.48
N LEU A 55 -18.88 7.86 25.98
CA LEU A 55 -17.63 7.42 26.60
C LEU A 55 -17.80 6.34 27.70
N GLY A 56 -18.98 6.24 28.32
CA GLY A 56 -19.31 5.19 29.31
C GLY A 56 -19.65 3.83 28.70
N ALA A 57 -20.01 3.76 27.45
CA ALA A 57 -20.39 2.51 26.76
C ALA A 57 -19.25 1.89 25.93
N LEU A 58 -18.06 2.50 25.94
CA LEU A 58 -16.91 2.03 25.14
C LEU A 58 -16.48 0.62 25.56
N SER A 59 -16.50 0.31 26.87
CA SER A 59 -16.16 -1.02 27.38
C SER A 59 -17.19 -2.07 26.94
N VAL A 60 -18.46 -1.69 26.84
CA VAL A 60 -19.53 -2.58 26.35
C VAL A 60 -19.38 -2.83 24.84
N ALA A 61 -19.00 -1.83 24.08
CA ALA A 61 -18.76 -1.99 22.65
C ALA A 61 -17.57 -2.93 22.35
N MET A 62 -16.52 -2.84 23.11
CA MET A 62 -15.37 -3.75 22.98
C MET A 62 -15.73 -5.20 23.36
N SER A 63 -16.72 -5.41 24.19
CA SER A 63 -17.21 -6.74 24.57
C SER A 63 -18.16 -7.35 23.54
N THR A 64 -18.64 -6.56 22.57
CA THR A 64 -19.46 -7.08 21.47
C THR A 64 -18.59 -7.70 20.37
N THR A 65 -19.08 -8.75 19.74
CA THR A 65 -18.41 -9.41 18.60
C THR A 65 -18.10 -8.43 17.47
N ALA A 66 -19.00 -7.47 17.21
CA ALA A 66 -18.83 -6.45 16.19
C ALA A 66 -17.70 -5.47 16.52
N GLY A 67 -17.63 -4.99 17.77
CA GLY A 67 -16.58 -4.07 18.21
C GLY A 67 -15.20 -4.73 18.22
N ALA A 68 -15.08 -5.90 18.82
CA ALA A 68 -13.82 -6.64 18.83
C ALA A 68 -13.38 -7.06 17.43
N GLY A 69 -14.32 -7.53 16.59
CA GLY A 69 -14.04 -7.92 15.20
C GLY A 69 -13.53 -6.76 14.34
N SER A 70 -14.16 -5.58 14.45
CA SER A 70 -13.73 -4.39 13.71
C SER A 70 -12.33 -3.91 14.10
N LEU A 71 -11.97 -3.99 15.39
CA LEU A 71 -10.62 -3.68 15.87
C LEU A 71 -9.59 -4.63 15.28
N ILE A 72 -9.85 -5.94 15.33
CA ILE A 72 -8.93 -6.94 14.79
C ILE A 72 -8.74 -6.74 13.29
N ILE A 73 -9.83 -6.56 12.54
CA ILE A 73 -9.78 -6.31 11.10
C ILE A 73 -9.02 -5.03 10.80
N GLY A 74 -9.36 -3.93 11.47
CA GLY A 74 -8.73 -2.64 11.23
C GLY A 74 -7.24 -2.63 11.59
N LEU A 75 -6.86 -3.22 12.72
CA LEU A 75 -5.46 -3.34 13.11
C LEU A 75 -4.67 -4.20 12.12
N THR A 76 -5.25 -5.30 11.65
CA THR A 76 -4.63 -6.15 10.64
C THR A 76 -4.44 -5.40 9.32
N LEU A 77 -5.42 -4.58 8.89
CA LEU A 77 -5.30 -3.74 7.70
C LEU A 77 -4.20 -2.67 7.85
N ILE A 78 -4.00 -2.11 9.05
CA ILE A 78 -2.88 -1.19 9.32
C ILE A 78 -1.54 -1.92 9.12
N VAL A 79 -1.40 -3.11 9.69
CA VAL A 79 -0.19 -3.92 9.52
C VAL A 79 0.05 -4.29 8.05
N LEU A 80 -0.99 -4.75 7.34
CA LEU A 80 -0.88 -5.08 5.92
C LEU A 80 -0.52 -3.87 5.04
N GLY A 81 -1.12 -2.71 5.30
CA GLY A 81 -0.78 -1.48 4.60
C GLY A 81 0.67 -1.06 4.82
N GLY A 82 1.16 -1.18 6.06
CA GLY A 82 2.57 -0.98 6.39
C GLY A 82 3.49 -1.98 5.67
N LEU A 83 3.13 -3.27 5.68
CA LEU A 83 3.90 -4.31 4.98
C LEU A 83 3.99 -4.05 3.47
N LEU A 84 2.94 -3.55 2.84
CA LEU A 84 2.96 -3.17 1.43
C LEU A 84 3.98 -2.06 1.13
N TRP A 85 4.29 -1.19 2.10
CA TRP A 85 5.31 -0.16 1.95
C TRP A 85 6.73 -0.68 2.13
N PHE A 86 6.92 -1.60 3.09
CA PHE A 86 8.27 -2.08 3.46
C PHE A 86 8.67 -3.36 2.75
N GLN A 87 7.71 -4.25 2.44
CA GLN A 87 7.96 -5.57 1.88
C GLN A 87 7.16 -5.83 0.58
N PRO A 88 7.64 -5.34 -0.57
CA PRO A 88 6.94 -5.54 -1.84
C PRO A 88 6.88 -7.01 -2.27
N ILE A 89 7.71 -7.87 -1.71
CA ILE A 89 7.73 -9.31 -2.04
C ILE A 89 6.45 -10.04 -1.61
N ILE A 90 5.84 -9.62 -0.49
CA ILE A 90 4.62 -10.22 0.04
C ILE A 90 3.34 -9.51 -0.43
N ARG A 91 3.45 -8.59 -1.38
CA ARG A 91 2.32 -7.77 -1.87
C ARG A 91 1.12 -8.59 -2.33
N PHE A 92 1.37 -9.74 -2.96
CA PHE A 92 0.31 -10.62 -3.44
C PHE A 92 -0.50 -11.16 -2.28
N PHE A 93 0.19 -11.71 -1.28
CA PHE A 93 -0.45 -12.22 -0.07
C PHE A 93 -1.19 -11.09 0.69
N ALA A 94 -0.50 -9.97 0.93
CA ALA A 94 -1.07 -8.83 1.64
C ALA A 94 -2.28 -8.24 0.91
N GLY A 95 -2.25 -8.17 -0.43
CA GLY A 95 -3.37 -7.74 -1.25
C GLY A 95 -4.57 -8.67 -1.17
N CYS A 96 -4.37 -9.99 -1.28
CA CYS A 96 -5.45 -10.97 -1.13
C CYS A 96 -6.10 -10.88 0.25
N VAL A 97 -5.29 -10.83 1.30
CA VAL A 97 -5.79 -10.74 2.68
C VAL A 97 -6.52 -9.41 2.91
N ALA A 98 -6.03 -8.29 2.36
CA ALA A 98 -6.70 -6.99 2.47
C ALA A 98 -8.08 -6.99 1.80
N VAL A 99 -8.22 -7.58 0.61
CA VAL A 99 -9.52 -7.75 -0.07
C VAL A 99 -10.44 -8.62 0.77
N PHE A 100 -9.95 -9.76 1.24
CA PHE A 100 -10.74 -10.69 2.05
C PHE A 100 -11.23 -10.03 3.36
N LEU A 101 -10.36 -9.34 4.08
CA LEU A 101 -10.71 -8.61 5.30
C LEU A 101 -11.67 -7.45 5.03
N GLY A 102 -11.50 -6.75 3.89
CA GLY A 102 -12.42 -5.72 3.46
C GLY A 102 -13.83 -6.25 3.26
N VAL A 103 -13.99 -7.38 2.57
CA VAL A 103 -15.29 -8.06 2.38
C VAL A 103 -15.82 -8.59 3.71
N LEU A 104 -14.97 -9.21 4.53
CA LEU A 104 -15.34 -9.73 5.84
C LEU A 104 -15.82 -8.63 6.80
N SER A 105 -15.35 -7.41 6.62
CA SER A 105 -15.77 -6.26 7.43
C SER A 105 -17.25 -5.89 7.22
N LEU A 106 -17.86 -6.26 6.10
CA LEU A 106 -19.28 -5.96 5.82
C LEU A 106 -20.22 -6.48 6.91
N PRO A 107 -20.24 -7.78 7.24
CA PRO A 107 -21.11 -8.30 8.28
C PRO A 107 -20.62 -7.96 9.70
N ILE A 108 -19.32 -7.76 9.91
CA ILE A 108 -18.74 -7.61 11.24
C ILE A 108 -18.72 -6.15 11.70
N SER A 109 -18.39 -5.21 10.80
CA SER A 109 -18.17 -3.79 11.12
C SER A 109 -19.27 -2.90 10.56
N ASN A 110 -20.54 -3.19 10.88
CA ASN A 110 -21.68 -2.37 10.49
C ASN A 110 -21.61 -1.90 9.02
N PHE A 111 -21.69 -2.86 8.09
CA PHE A 111 -21.47 -2.66 6.64
C PHE A 111 -20.05 -2.19 6.27
N GLY A 112 -19.03 -2.72 6.96
CA GLY A 112 -17.63 -2.47 6.59
C GLY A 112 -17.19 -1.00 6.75
N GLY A 113 -17.58 -0.38 7.86
CA GLY A 113 -17.36 1.05 8.04
C GLY A 113 -18.10 1.86 6.98
N PHE A 114 -19.40 1.59 6.81
CA PHE A 114 -20.30 2.27 5.87
C PHE A 114 -19.87 2.13 4.40
N PHE A 115 -19.44 0.94 3.98
CA PHE A 115 -18.90 0.62 2.64
C PHE A 115 -17.58 1.32 2.30
N VAL A 116 -17.25 2.44 2.91
CA VAL A 116 -16.02 3.21 2.61
C VAL A 116 -14.77 2.40 2.94
N GLY A 117 -14.76 1.76 4.12
CA GLY A 117 -13.65 0.89 4.52
C GLY A 117 -13.47 -0.29 3.59
N THR A 118 -14.56 -0.98 3.26
CA THR A 118 -14.56 -2.11 2.31
C THR A 118 -14.05 -1.69 0.93
N LEU A 119 -14.54 -0.56 0.39
CA LEU A 119 -14.09 -0.06 -0.91
C LEU A 119 -12.60 0.26 -0.91
N PHE A 120 -12.09 0.93 0.12
CA PHE A 120 -10.68 1.26 0.21
C PHE A 120 -9.81 0.01 0.41
N ALA A 121 -10.22 -0.94 1.25
CA ALA A 121 -9.50 -2.20 1.45
C ALA A 121 -9.46 -3.03 0.18
N SER A 122 -10.60 -3.17 -0.50
CA SER A 122 -10.71 -3.95 -1.74
C SER A 122 -9.94 -3.28 -2.88
N THR A 123 -10.12 -1.98 -3.09
CA THR A 123 -9.40 -1.24 -4.14
C THR A 123 -7.90 -1.25 -3.88
N GLY A 124 -7.47 -1.00 -2.64
CA GLY A 124 -6.06 -1.04 -2.25
C GLY A 124 -5.46 -2.43 -2.42
N GLY A 125 -6.18 -3.47 -1.98
CA GLY A 125 -5.75 -4.85 -2.14
C GLY A 125 -5.65 -5.28 -3.61
N LEU A 126 -6.64 -4.96 -4.44
CA LEU A 126 -6.60 -5.23 -5.88
C LEU A 126 -5.47 -4.46 -6.58
N LEU A 127 -5.22 -3.22 -6.16
CA LEU A 127 -4.11 -2.44 -6.68
C LEU A 127 -2.76 -3.05 -6.31
N ALA A 128 -2.63 -3.63 -5.11
CA ALA A 128 -1.44 -4.36 -4.69
C ALA A 128 -1.22 -5.62 -5.53
N LEU A 129 -2.30 -6.34 -5.87
CA LEU A 129 -2.26 -7.52 -6.75
C LEU A 129 -1.92 -7.16 -8.19
N ALA A 130 -2.52 -6.09 -8.71
CA ALA A 130 -2.30 -5.62 -10.08
C ALA A 130 -0.91 -4.99 -10.27
N TRP A 131 -0.28 -4.52 -9.19
CA TRP A 131 1.04 -3.92 -9.26
C TRP A 131 2.09 -5.02 -9.47
N GLY A 132 2.52 -5.21 -10.73
CA GLY A 132 3.69 -6.01 -11.08
C GLY A 132 4.83 -5.07 -11.49
N PRO A 133 6.11 -5.37 -11.22
CA PRO A 133 7.16 -4.82 -12.06
C PRO A 133 6.79 -5.27 -13.47
N VAL A 134 6.50 -4.31 -14.34
CA VAL A 134 6.29 -4.59 -15.75
C VAL A 134 7.56 -5.33 -16.18
N ALA A 135 7.40 -6.57 -16.59
CA ALA A 135 8.47 -7.34 -17.15
C ALA A 135 8.84 -6.72 -18.51
N ALA A 136 9.48 -5.55 -18.46
CA ALA A 136 10.10 -4.92 -19.62
C ALA A 136 11.08 -5.91 -20.26
N ASP A 137 11.69 -6.77 -19.46
CA ASP A 137 12.61 -7.81 -19.90
C ASP A 137 11.90 -8.90 -20.72
N THR A 138 10.71 -9.34 -20.32
CA THR A 138 9.97 -10.37 -21.10
C THR A 138 9.47 -9.84 -22.45
N LEU A 139 9.11 -8.56 -22.53
CA LEU A 139 8.75 -7.94 -23.81
C LEU A 139 9.98 -7.74 -24.70
N HIS A 140 11.12 -7.35 -24.13
CA HIS A 140 12.37 -7.25 -24.85
C HIS A 140 12.86 -8.62 -25.36
N ASP A 141 12.73 -9.66 -24.56
CA ASP A 141 13.12 -11.02 -24.94
C ASP A 141 12.17 -11.59 -25.99
N ALA A 142 10.86 -11.33 -25.89
CA ALA A 142 9.87 -11.72 -26.88
C ALA A 142 10.11 -11.02 -28.23
N VAL A 143 10.34 -9.71 -28.23
CA VAL A 143 10.64 -8.95 -29.46
C VAL A 143 12.00 -9.36 -30.05
N ARG A 144 12.96 -9.71 -29.23
CA ARG A 144 14.28 -10.17 -29.69
C ARG A 144 14.22 -11.57 -30.30
N SER A 145 13.41 -12.47 -29.74
CA SER A 145 13.21 -13.81 -30.29
C SER A 145 12.43 -13.80 -31.63
N GLU A 146 11.54 -12.83 -31.82
CA GLU A 146 10.81 -12.66 -33.10
C GLU A 146 11.64 -11.94 -34.16
N GLY A 147 12.67 -11.16 -33.78
CA GLY A 147 13.52 -10.40 -34.68
C GLY A 147 14.77 -11.14 -35.15
N GLU A 148 15.07 -12.34 -34.63
CA GLU A 148 16.24 -13.13 -35.08
C GLU A 148 15.83 -14.05 -36.21
N PRO A 149 16.21 -13.72 -37.47
CA PRO A 149 15.96 -14.61 -38.60
C PRO A 149 16.79 -15.88 -38.40
N GLY A 150 16.09 -17.01 -38.27
CA GLY A 150 16.74 -18.32 -38.06
C GLY A 150 17.84 -18.54 -39.10
N ASN A 151 19.08 -18.61 -38.61
CA ASN A 151 20.19 -19.10 -39.42
C ASN A 151 19.96 -20.60 -39.63
N GLY A 152 19.30 -20.90 -40.74
CA GLY A 152 19.31 -22.24 -41.31
C GLY A 152 20.61 -22.49 -42.10
#